data_95e763b45b3af1b9bf139dfab191e5b1
#
_entry.id   95e763b45b3af1b9bf139dfab191e5b1
#
_cell.length_a   1.000
_cell.length_b   1.000
_cell.length_c   1.000
_cell.angle_alpha   90.00
_cell.angle_beta   90.00
_cell.angle_gamma   90.00
#
_symmetry.space_group_name_H-M   'P 1'
#
loop_
_entity.id
_entity.type
_entity.pdbx_description
1 polymer ?
#
loop_
_entity_poly.entity_id
_entity_poly.type
_entity_poly.pdbx_seq_one_letter_code
_entity_poly.pdbx_strand_id
1 'polypeptide(L)'
;KNNTKEKFFERMQKEYVKFWNTERLAQAKAIGLSPVQVSILASIVDQEALLNREMVRIAGVYMNRLNRGIKLEADPTVIFANGDFTVKRVLYKLLQKDSPYNTYKYSGLPPGPICMPSVAAIDAVLHFEKHNYIYFCYLYNEITR
;
A
#
# COMPACT_ATOMS: atom_id res chain seq x y z
N LYS A 1 -26.67 -5.86 23.86
CA LYS A 1 -25.19 -5.86 23.74
C LYS A 1 -24.62 -7.17 23.17
N ASN A 2 -25.28 -7.76 22.17
CA ASN A 2 -24.80 -9.00 21.54
C ASN A 2 -24.15 -8.67 20.20
N ASN A 3 -22.84 -8.35 20.20
CA ASN A 3 -22.04 -8.33 19.00
C ASN A 3 -21.62 -9.79 18.70
N THR A 4 -22.40 -10.48 17.87
CA THR A 4 -21.98 -11.75 17.27
C THR A 4 -20.95 -11.48 16.16
N LYS A 5 -20.17 -12.50 15.80
CA LYS A 5 -19.23 -12.43 14.67
C LYS A 5 -19.95 -11.98 13.39
N GLU A 6 -21.14 -12.51 13.14
CA GLU A 6 -21.97 -12.21 11.97
C GLU A 6 -22.34 -10.72 11.93
N LYS A 7 -22.80 -10.15 13.06
CA LYS A 7 -23.12 -8.72 13.14
C LYS A 7 -21.90 -7.83 12.92
N PHE A 8 -20.73 -8.25 13.40
CA PHE A 8 -19.48 -7.54 13.15
C PHE A 8 -19.15 -7.51 11.67
N PHE A 9 -19.19 -8.67 10.98
CA PHE A 9 -18.94 -8.74 9.55
C PHE A 9 -19.96 -7.95 8.72
N GLU A 10 -21.24 -8.03 9.06
CA GLU A 10 -22.29 -7.23 8.40
C GLU A 10 -22.03 -5.72 8.55
N ARG A 11 -21.61 -5.29 9.73
CA ARG A 11 -21.26 -3.89 9.97
C ARG A 11 -20.04 -3.47 9.15
N MET A 12 -18.99 -4.27 9.14
CA MET A 12 -17.79 -4.01 8.34
C MET A 12 -18.12 -3.96 6.84
N GLN A 13 -18.96 -4.85 6.36
CA GLN A 13 -19.41 -4.85 4.98
C GLN A 13 -20.20 -3.58 4.62
N LYS A 14 -21.10 -3.16 5.49
CA LYS A 14 -21.86 -1.90 5.30
C LYS A 14 -20.93 -0.68 5.23
N GLU A 15 -19.94 -0.61 6.13
CA GLU A 15 -18.97 0.48 6.13
C GLU A 15 -18.09 0.44 4.87
N TYR A 16 -17.69 -0.74 4.41
CA TYR A 16 -16.94 -0.91 3.16
C TYR A 16 -17.75 -0.40 1.95
N VAL A 17 -19.00 -0.81 1.81
CA VAL A 17 -19.87 -0.36 0.71
C VAL A 17 -20.10 1.15 0.78
N LYS A 18 -20.30 1.69 1.98
CA LYS A 18 -20.45 3.14 2.18
C LYS A 18 -19.17 3.91 1.83
N PHE A 19 -18.02 3.38 2.19
CA PHE A 19 -16.72 3.98 1.89
C PHE A 19 -16.45 3.98 0.37
N TRP A 20 -16.66 2.85 -0.29
CA TRP A 20 -16.52 2.70 -1.74
C TRP A 20 -17.78 3.19 -2.47
N ASN A 21 -18.07 4.47 -2.32
CA ASN A 21 -19.17 5.14 -2.99
C ASN A 21 -18.92 5.26 -4.51
N THR A 22 -19.91 5.76 -5.24
CA THR A 22 -19.86 5.92 -6.70
C THR A 22 -18.65 6.72 -7.15
N GLU A 23 -18.29 7.79 -6.44
CA GLU A 23 -17.14 8.64 -6.75
C GLU A 23 -15.82 7.88 -6.63
N ARG A 24 -15.56 7.20 -5.49
CA ARG A 24 -14.34 6.40 -5.30
C ARG A 24 -14.24 5.24 -6.27
N LEU A 25 -15.35 4.59 -6.59
CA LEU A 25 -15.37 3.54 -7.60
C LEU A 25 -14.99 4.07 -8.99
N ALA A 26 -15.50 5.24 -9.37
CA ALA A 26 -15.14 5.89 -10.63
C ALA A 26 -13.66 6.29 -10.66
N GLN A 27 -13.13 6.82 -9.56
CA GLN A 27 -11.70 7.18 -9.43
C GLN A 27 -10.80 5.94 -9.54
N ALA A 28 -11.13 4.85 -8.89
CA ALA A 28 -10.39 3.59 -8.99
C ALA A 28 -10.37 3.08 -10.44
N LYS A 29 -11.52 3.08 -11.10
CA LYS A 29 -11.64 2.68 -12.50
C LYS A 29 -10.79 3.58 -13.42
N ALA A 30 -10.77 4.88 -13.16
CA ALA A 30 -10.00 5.85 -13.95
C ALA A 30 -8.49 5.59 -13.91
N ILE A 31 -7.97 5.06 -12.79
CA ILE A 31 -6.56 4.68 -12.65
C ILE A 31 -6.28 3.20 -13.00
N GLY A 32 -7.31 2.46 -13.43
CA GLY A 32 -7.18 1.06 -13.86
C GLY A 32 -7.04 0.05 -12.73
N LEU A 33 -7.46 0.38 -11.52
CA LEU A 33 -7.40 -0.50 -10.35
C LEU A 33 -8.80 -0.82 -9.82
N SER A 34 -9.00 -2.04 -9.32
CA SER A 34 -10.16 -2.38 -8.51
C SER A 34 -10.07 -1.78 -7.11
N PRO A 35 -11.18 -1.65 -6.35
CA PRO A 35 -11.14 -1.23 -4.95
C PRO A 35 -10.19 -2.05 -4.08
N VAL A 36 -10.13 -3.37 -4.31
CA VAL A 36 -9.20 -4.27 -3.59
C VAL A 36 -7.75 -3.94 -3.95
N GLN A 37 -7.44 -3.74 -5.21
CA GLN A 37 -6.10 -3.37 -5.67
C GLN A 37 -5.67 -2.01 -5.13
N VAL A 38 -6.57 -1.04 -5.07
CA VAL A 38 -6.32 0.26 -4.43
C VAL A 38 -5.97 0.06 -2.94
N SER A 39 -6.73 -0.76 -2.23
CA SER A 39 -6.47 -1.05 -0.81
C SER A 39 -5.12 -1.76 -0.60
N ILE A 40 -4.76 -2.67 -1.49
CA ILE A 40 -3.45 -3.35 -1.44
C ILE A 40 -2.32 -2.34 -1.61
N LEU A 41 -2.37 -1.52 -2.67
CA LEU A 41 -1.33 -0.52 -2.91
C LEU A 41 -1.29 0.54 -1.80
N ALA A 42 -2.45 0.98 -1.32
CA ALA A 42 -2.54 1.94 -0.22
C ALA A 42 -1.91 1.40 1.06
N SER A 43 -2.04 0.10 1.36
CA SER A 43 -1.39 -0.51 2.52
C SER A 43 0.14 -0.45 2.44
N ILE A 44 0.71 -0.53 1.24
CA ILE A 44 2.15 -0.39 1.02
C ILE A 44 2.56 1.08 1.18
N VAL A 45 1.85 1.99 0.54
CA VAL A 45 2.11 3.45 0.63
C VAL A 45 2.05 3.93 2.07
N ASP A 46 1.06 3.46 2.83
CA ASP A 46 0.88 3.83 4.25
C ASP A 46 2.06 3.42 5.13
N GLN A 47 2.66 2.26 4.85
CA GLN A 47 3.83 1.76 5.58
C GLN A 47 5.16 2.38 5.12
N GLU A 48 5.20 2.92 3.91
CA GLU A 48 6.40 3.59 3.38
C GLU A 48 6.46 5.06 3.76
N ALA A 49 5.35 5.77 3.74
CA ALA A 49 5.35 7.21 3.93
C ALA A 49 5.64 7.59 5.39
N LEU A 50 6.56 8.52 5.59
CA LEU A 50 6.81 9.14 6.89
C LEU A 50 5.80 10.27 7.17
N LEU A 51 5.35 10.95 6.12
CA LEU A 51 4.42 12.07 6.19
C LEU A 51 3.29 11.89 5.17
N ASN A 52 2.06 12.21 5.56
CA ASN A 52 0.90 12.08 4.69
C ASN A 52 1.05 12.80 3.34
N ARG A 53 1.72 13.96 3.32
CA ARG A 53 1.97 14.73 2.10
C ARG A 53 2.86 14.02 1.07
N GLU A 54 3.61 13.01 1.50
CA GLU A 54 4.49 12.23 0.62
C GLU A 54 3.78 11.09 -0.06
N MET A 55 2.64 10.65 0.49
CA MET A 55 1.90 9.48 0.03
C MET A 55 1.52 9.57 -1.45
N VAL A 56 1.07 10.73 -1.91
CA VAL A 56 0.66 10.93 -3.33
C VAL A 56 1.82 10.75 -4.30
N ARG A 57 3.03 11.18 -3.89
CA ARG A 57 4.25 11.03 -4.68
C ARG A 57 4.75 9.59 -4.69
N ILE A 58 4.76 8.95 -3.53
CA ILE A 58 5.13 7.54 -3.38
C ILE A 58 4.15 6.65 -4.17
N ALA A 59 2.85 6.92 -4.06
CA ALA A 59 1.84 6.24 -4.87
C ALA A 59 2.11 6.37 -6.37
N GLY A 60 2.50 7.55 -6.84
CA GLY A 60 2.90 7.78 -8.22
C GLY A 60 4.09 6.94 -8.67
N VAL A 61 5.11 6.78 -7.81
CA VAL A 61 6.26 5.90 -8.09
C VAL A 61 5.80 4.45 -8.27
N TYR A 62 4.99 3.93 -7.35
CA TYR A 62 4.49 2.56 -7.45
C TYR A 62 3.56 2.35 -8.64
N MET A 63 2.70 3.31 -8.97
CA MET A 63 1.88 3.25 -10.19
C MET A 63 2.74 3.20 -11.45
N ASN A 64 3.83 3.98 -11.51
CA ASN A 64 4.77 3.93 -12.63
C ASN A 64 5.45 2.56 -12.74
N ARG A 65 5.85 1.97 -11.62
CA ARG A 65 6.43 0.63 -11.59
C ARG A 65 5.44 -0.43 -12.06
N LEU A 66 4.22 -0.42 -11.54
CA LEU A 66 3.16 -1.35 -11.97
C LEU A 66 2.90 -1.25 -13.48
N ASN A 67 2.76 -0.04 -14.01
CA ASN A 67 2.47 0.19 -15.42
C ASN A 67 3.63 -0.24 -16.35
N ARG A 68 4.86 -0.27 -15.83
CA ARG A 68 6.06 -0.68 -16.58
C ARG A 68 6.46 -2.13 -16.31
N GLY A 69 5.71 -2.89 -15.52
CA GLY A 69 6.05 -4.26 -15.14
C GLY A 69 7.30 -4.37 -14.25
N ILE A 70 7.70 -3.27 -13.60
CA ILE A 70 8.83 -3.25 -12.66
C ILE A 70 8.33 -3.75 -11.31
N LYS A 71 9.10 -4.62 -10.64
CA LYS A 71 8.80 -5.10 -9.29
C LYS A 71 8.69 -3.91 -8.33
N LEU A 72 7.77 -3.98 -7.38
CA LEU A 72 7.56 -2.87 -6.42
C LEU A 72 8.76 -2.69 -5.48
N GLU A 73 9.39 -3.79 -5.08
CA GLU A 73 10.57 -3.78 -4.19
C GLU A 73 10.34 -2.96 -2.92
N ALA A 74 9.17 -3.14 -2.32
CA ALA A 74 8.74 -2.44 -1.14
C ALA A 74 9.15 -3.20 0.12
N ASP A 75 10.02 -2.62 0.96
CA ASP A 75 10.50 -3.22 2.21
C ASP A 75 9.38 -3.68 3.15
N PRO A 76 8.27 -2.93 3.33
CA PRO A 76 7.18 -3.36 4.20
C PRO A 76 6.56 -4.70 3.79
N THR A 77 6.55 -5.03 2.50
CA THR A 77 6.02 -6.31 2.02
C THR A 77 6.91 -7.49 2.41
N VAL A 78 8.22 -7.26 2.48
CA VAL A 78 9.20 -8.27 2.95
C VAL A 78 9.07 -8.50 4.44
N ILE A 79 8.91 -7.43 5.21
CA ILE A 79 8.65 -7.51 6.66
C ILE A 79 7.38 -8.31 6.91
N PHE A 80 6.30 -8.02 6.20
CA PHE A 80 5.06 -8.77 6.28
C PHE A 80 5.24 -10.25 5.90
N ALA A 81 5.95 -10.54 4.81
CA ALA A 81 6.22 -11.90 4.34
C ALA A 81 7.02 -12.74 5.34
N ASN A 82 7.91 -12.11 6.10
CA ASN A 82 8.71 -12.77 7.13
C ASN A 82 7.98 -12.91 8.46
N GLY A 83 6.92 -12.11 8.71
CA GLY A 83 6.13 -12.17 9.94
C GLY A 83 6.79 -11.60 11.19
N ASP A 84 7.95 -10.99 11.05
CA ASP A 84 8.68 -10.33 12.14
C ASP A 84 8.60 -8.81 11.98
N PHE A 85 7.66 -8.19 12.67
CA PHE A 85 7.41 -6.74 12.62
C PHE A 85 8.35 -5.92 13.51
N THR A 86 9.27 -6.56 14.22
CA THR A 86 10.31 -5.88 15.02
C THR A 86 11.49 -5.42 14.16
N VAL A 87 11.58 -5.90 12.94
CA VAL A 87 12.65 -5.58 11.99
C VAL A 87 12.57 -4.11 11.60
N LYS A 88 13.62 -3.37 11.91
CA LYS A 88 13.76 -1.94 11.55
C LYS A 88 14.47 -1.72 10.21
N ARG A 89 15.23 -2.70 9.75
CA ARG A 89 15.99 -2.66 8.51
C ARG A 89 15.94 -4.00 7.81
N VAL A 90 15.52 -3.98 6.55
CA VAL A 90 15.51 -5.20 5.73
C VAL A 90 16.94 -5.55 5.35
N LEU A 91 17.37 -6.74 5.76
CA LEU A 91 18.67 -7.30 5.40
C LEU A 91 18.51 -8.22 4.19
N TYR A 92 19.58 -8.40 3.43
CA TYR A 92 19.61 -9.25 2.22
C TYR A 92 19.01 -10.65 2.46
N LYS A 93 19.24 -11.25 3.61
CA LYS A 93 18.68 -12.56 3.97
C LYS A 93 17.14 -12.58 3.96
N LEU A 94 16.51 -11.47 4.38
CA LEU A 94 15.05 -11.37 4.43
C LEU A 94 14.44 -11.25 3.02
N LEU A 95 15.18 -10.68 2.08
CA LEU A 95 14.75 -10.57 0.67
C LEU A 95 14.62 -11.92 -0.02
N GLN A 96 15.22 -12.97 0.55
CA GLN A 96 15.19 -14.33 -0.02
C GLN A 96 13.91 -15.10 0.34
N LYS A 97 13.08 -14.57 1.24
CA LYS A 97 11.84 -15.22 1.65
C LYS A 97 10.97 -15.50 0.44
N ASP A 98 10.65 -16.76 0.21
CA ASP A 98 9.69 -17.15 -0.82
C ASP A 98 8.27 -17.00 -0.29
N SER A 99 7.63 -15.95 -0.74
CA SER A 99 6.25 -15.59 -0.39
C SER A 99 5.65 -14.77 -1.52
N PRO A 100 4.38 -14.97 -1.87
CA PRO A 100 3.70 -14.14 -2.87
C PRO A 100 3.61 -12.66 -2.44
N TYR A 101 3.79 -12.35 -1.16
CA TYR A 101 3.87 -10.98 -0.64
C TYR A 101 5.25 -10.33 -0.87
N ASN A 102 6.30 -11.10 -1.18
CA ASN A 102 7.63 -10.54 -1.38
C ASN A 102 7.73 -9.85 -2.76
N THR A 103 7.60 -8.53 -2.77
CA THR A 103 7.63 -7.73 -3.99
C THR A 103 9.03 -7.52 -4.59
N TYR A 104 10.08 -8.05 -3.96
CA TYR A 104 11.41 -8.20 -4.56
C TYR A 104 11.50 -9.44 -5.46
N LYS A 105 10.69 -10.46 -5.18
CA LYS A 105 10.67 -11.71 -5.97
C LYS A 105 9.59 -11.70 -7.05
N TYR A 106 8.40 -11.24 -6.71
CA TYR A 106 7.22 -11.31 -7.58
C TYR A 106 6.81 -9.92 -8.07
N SER A 107 6.54 -9.82 -9.36
CA SER A 107 6.06 -8.59 -10.00
C SER A 107 4.59 -8.34 -9.66
N GLY A 108 4.19 -7.08 -9.71
CA GLY A 108 2.81 -6.66 -9.48
C GLY A 108 2.47 -6.50 -8.00
N LEU A 109 1.18 -6.37 -7.74
CA LEU A 109 0.66 -6.25 -6.38
C LEU A 109 0.69 -7.61 -5.65
N PRO A 110 0.95 -7.62 -4.33
CA PRO A 110 0.79 -8.83 -3.54
C PRO A 110 -0.68 -9.28 -3.49
N PRO A 111 -0.97 -10.51 -3.00
CA PRO A 111 -2.32 -11.07 -3.00
C PRO A 111 -3.33 -10.32 -2.13
N GLY A 112 -2.87 -9.57 -1.16
CA GLY A 112 -3.72 -8.82 -0.23
C GLY A 112 -2.99 -7.65 0.41
N PRO A 113 -3.70 -6.81 1.17
CA PRO A 113 -3.09 -5.71 1.91
C PRO A 113 -2.20 -6.23 3.03
N ILE A 114 -1.12 -5.51 3.33
CA ILE A 114 -0.17 -5.83 4.40
C ILE A 114 -0.55 -5.17 5.73
N CYS A 115 -1.49 -4.24 5.72
CA CYS A 115 -2.11 -3.62 6.89
C CYS A 115 -3.48 -3.08 6.51
N MET A 116 -4.24 -2.60 7.50
CA MET A 116 -5.43 -1.79 7.23
C MET A 116 -4.97 -0.40 6.79
N PRO A 117 -5.15 -0.02 5.51
CA PRO A 117 -4.69 1.29 5.04
C PRO A 117 -5.55 2.41 5.62
N SER A 118 -4.92 3.54 5.90
CA SER A 118 -5.63 4.76 6.26
C SER A 118 -6.44 5.32 5.07
N VAL A 119 -7.46 6.11 5.38
CA VAL A 119 -8.21 6.84 4.35
C VAL A 119 -7.28 7.74 3.54
N ALA A 120 -6.33 8.39 4.20
CA ALA A 120 -5.33 9.23 3.55
C ALA A 120 -4.49 8.45 2.51
N ALA A 121 -4.10 7.22 2.82
CA ALA A 121 -3.35 6.37 1.90
C ALA A 121 -4.20 5.92 0.70
N ILE A 122 -5.47 5.57 0.93
CA ILE A 122 -6.40 5.23 -0.15
C ILE A 122 -6.61 6.43 -1.07
N ASP A 123 -6.88 7.61 -0.51
CA ASP A 123 -7.06 8.83 -1.28
C ASP A 123 -5.78 9.21 -2.03
N ALA A 124 -4.60 8.99 -1.44
CA ALA A 124 -3.33 9.21 -2.11
C ALA A 124 -3.12 8.32 -3.33
N VAL A 125 -3.56 7.06 -3.28
CA VAL A 125 -3.52 6.16 -4.44
C VAL A 125 -4.52 6.60 -5.51
N LEU A 126 -5.75 6.94 -5.11
CA LEU A 126 -6.78 7.40 -6.04
C LEU A 126 -6.40 8.70 -6.76
N HIS A 127 -5.63 9.56 -6.10
CA HIS A 127 -5.19 10.88 -6.61
C HIS A 127 -3.66 10.97 -6.69
N PHE A 128 -2.99 9.90 -7.07
CA PHE A 128 -1.53 9.87 -7.11
C PHE A 128 -0.95 10.99 -7.98
N GLU A 129 0.20 11.51 -7.56
CA GLU A 129 0.94 12.53 -8.31
C GLU A 129 1.46 11.95 -9.63
N LYS A 130 1.16 12.60 -10.72
CA LYS A 130 1.64 12.20 -12.05
C LYS A 130 3.04 12.76 -12.28
N HIS A 131 4.01 11.85 -12.32
CA HIS A 131 5.41 12.10 -12.64
C HIS A 131 6.01 10.85 -13.29
N ASN A 132 7.29 10.89 -13.66
CA ASN A 132 7.99 9.78 -14.30
C ASN A 132 8.96 9.04 -13.37
N TYR A 133 8.98 9.36 -12.07
CA TYR A 133 9.88 8.74 -11.12
C TYR A 133 9.53 7.25 -10.92
N ILE A 134 10.58 6.43 -10.80
CA ILE A 134 10.47 5.00 -10.46
C ILE A 134 11.22 4.64 -9.18
N TYR A 135 11.85 5.64 -8.54
CA TYR A 135 12.52 5.53 -7.25
C TYR A 135 12.18 6.74 -6.39
N PHE A 136 12.21 6.55 -5.08
CA PHE A 136 12.19 7.61 -4.09
C PHE A 136 13.22 7.32 -3.01
N CYS A 137 13.70 8.35 -2.34
CA CYS A 137 14.54 8.25 -1.16
C CYS A 137 14.14 9.34 -0.17
N TYR A 138 14.36 9.08 1.11
CA TYR A 138 14.18 10.08 2.16
C TYR A 138 15.47 10.83 2.36
N LEU A 139 15.39 12.16 2.29
CA LEU A 139 16.46 13.01 2.78
C LEU A 139 16.30 13.13 4.30
N TYR A 140 17.15 12.46 5.04
CA TYR A 140 17.31 12.72 6.47
C TYR A 140 17.96 14.11 6.62
N ASN A 141 17.16 15.12 6.89
CA ASN A 141 17.69 16.34 7.45
C ASN A 141 18.03 16.06 8.91
N GLU A 142 19.23 15.60 9.17
CA GLU A 142 19.84 15.76 10.49
C GLU A 142 19.92 17.26 10.78
N ILE A 143 18.95 17.76 11.52
CA ILE A 143 19.15 18.98 12.28
C ILE A 143 20.04 18.56 13.44
N THR A 144 21.33 18.54 13.19
CA THR A 144 22.34 18.56 14.24
C THR A 144 22.20 19.90 14.97
N ARG A 145 21.72 19.82 16.18
CA ARG A 145 21.96 20.83 17.22
C ARG A 145 22.69 20.20 18.38
#